data_d60e3d0e8b6dd14cd0a819c668b6e7bd
#
_entry.id   d60e3d0e8b6dd14cd0a819c668b6e7bd
#
_cell.length_a   1.000
_cell.length_b   1.000
_cell.length_c   1.000
_cell.angle_alpha   90.00
_cell.angle_beta   90.00
_cell.angle_gamma   90.00
#
_symmetry.space_group_name_H-M   'P 1'
#
loop_
_entity.id
_entity.type
_entity.pdbx_description
1 polymer ?
#
loop_
_entity_poly.entity_id
_entity_poly.type
_entity_poly.pdbx_seq_one_letter_code
_entity_poly.pdbx_strand_id
1 'polypeptide(L)'
;MKLLHISDLHIGKRIYGYDLEDDQRFILKEIIDIINDEKPDAVLIAGDIYDRADPSASAVRIFDDFLSMLASTGTESFIIYGNHDSGHRVAYGSRLFDRAGIHFSPVYDREPQCTVLEDEYGPVNIYMLPYLRSVDAEEALGSIEVDKSQRNVIVSHQFVTSAVLGDSEEMNVGTLDNISGSCYSAFDYAALGHIHMPQTIARSRADADSTSDPEDSKEEAAGQCVIRYSGSPLAYSFSESDRIHKSVTIVQLKEKGSVEVQTIDLSPLHKMRTIKGTFSDLIKDEGLVEKCRKDYIKVILTDDAGVMDAMNRLQKVFDNVMTLEYEYMRQQAEEVLIEEIHTEGAPGDLFESFYEEQHPGKEMSGYQKDLMDKVIRKIWEGQEACDEAD
;
A
#
# COMPACT_ATOMS: atom_id res chain seq x y z
N MET A 1 -21.15 14.37 5.82
CA MET A 1 -21.00 12.91 5.91
C MET A 1 -19.61 12.57 6.42
N LYS A 2 -19.51 11.66 7.38
CA LYS A 2 -18.24 11.20 7.96
C LYS A 2 -17.96 9.78 7.49
N LEU A 3 -16.81 9.55 6.86
CA LEU A 3 -16.41 8.24 6.36
C LEU A 3 -15.17 7.76 7.11
N LEU A 4 -15.06 6.44 7.35
CA LEU A 4 -13.85 5.79 7.82
C LEU A 4 -13.29 4.95 6.68
N HIS A 5 -12.02 5.15 6.32
CA HIS A 5 -11.37 4.46 5.21
C HIS A 5 -10.19 3.63 5.72
N ILE A 6 -10.19 2.36 5.38
CA ILE A 6 -9.14 1.36 5.60
C ILE A 6 -8.91 0.53 4.35
N SER A 7 -7.77 -0.14 4.24
CA SER A 7 -7.42 -1.03 3.13
C SER A 7 -6.34 -2.04 3.53
N ASP A 8 -6.02 -2.96 2.68
CA ASP A 8 -4.83 -3.82 2.75
C ASP A 8 -4.75 -4.60 4.08
N LEU A 9 -5.86 -5.26 4.44
CA LEU A 9 -5.95 -6.04 5.67
C LEU A 9 -5.05 -7.27 5.65
N HIS A 10 -4.85 -7.87 4.47
CA HIS A 10 -4.02 -9.05 4.24
C HIS A 10 -4.20 -10.14 5.29
N ILE A 11 -5.46 -10.48 5.60
CA ILE A 11 -5.76 -11.48 6.63
C ILE A 11 -5.18 -12.83 6.25
N GLY A 12 -4.42 -13.44 7.19
CA GLY A 12 -3.69 -14.68 6.98
C GLY A 12 -2.25 -14.50 6.51
N LYS A 13 -1.73 -13.24 6.48
CA LYS A 13 -0.33 -12.95 6.14
C LYS A 13 0.64 -13.58 7.11
N ARG A 14 1.74 -14.09 6.56
CA ARG A 14 2.87 -14.63 7.32
C ARG A 14 4.14 -13.88 6.97
N ILE A 15 4.93 -13.53 7.96
CA ILE A 15 6.20 -12.82 7.80
C ILE A 15 7.30 -13.63 8.46
N TYR A 16 8.36 -13.94 7.73
CA TYR A 16 9.48 -14.78 8.21
C TYR A 16 9.04 -16.11 8.86
N GLY A 17 7.92 -16.68 8.41
CA GLY A 17 7.39 -17.94 8.97
C GLY A 17 6.45 -17.76 10.17
N TYR A 18 6.39 -16.58 10.77
CA TYR A 18 5.43 -16.26 11.83
C TYR A 18 4.06 -15.91 11.21
N ASP A 19 2.98 -16.44 11.78
CA ASP A 19 1.65 -15.96 11.45
C ASP A 19 1.32 -14.72 12.29
N LEU A 20 0.46 -13.86 11.76
CA LEU A 20 0.06 -12.63 12.41
C LEU A 20 -1.42 -12.67 12.85
N GLU A 21 -2.02 -13.85 12.96
CA GLU A 21 -3.45 -14.00 13.21
C GLU A 21 -3.93 -13.30 14.49
N ASP A 22 -3.15 -13.38 15.57
CA ASP A 22 -3.50 -12.72 16.84
C ASP A 22 -3.40 -11.18 16.71
N ASP A 23 -2.37 -10.68 16.02
CA ASP A 23 -2.22 -9.24 15.74
C ASP A 23 -3.34 -8.74 14.84
N GLN A 24 -3.73 -9.53 13.83
CA GLN A 24 -4.83 -9.19 12.94
C GLN A 24 -6.17 -9.16 13.66
N ARG A 25 -6.46 -10.12 14.53
CA ARG A 25 -7.65 -10.09 15.37
C ARG A 25 -7.67 -8.88 16.30
N PHE A 26 -6.53 -8.58 16.89
CA PHE A 26 -6.40 -7.44 17.81
C PHE A 26 -6.65 -6.11 17.09
N ILE A 27 -5.98 -5.88 15.95
CA ILE A 27 -6.11 -4.62 15.22
C ILE A 27 -7.49 -4.42 14.59
N LEU A 28 -8.11 -5.49 14.09
CA LEU A 28 -9.47 -5.45 13.56
C LEU A 28 -10.49 -5.10 14.66
N LYS A 29 -10.26 -5.58 15.88
CA LYS A 29 -11.08 -5.19 17.03
C LYS A 29 -10.87 -3.71 17.38
N GLU A 30 -9.64 -3.21 17.40
CA GLU A 30 -9.36 -1.79 17.64
C GLU A 30 -10.05 -0.91 16.59
N ILE A 31 -10.07 -1.33 15.32
CA ILE A 31 -10.80 -0.63 14.26
C ILE A 31 -12.31 -0.58 14.56
N ILE A 32 -12.91 -1.68 15.05
CA ILE A 32 -14.32 -1.69 15.46
C ILE A 32 -14.56 -0.74 16.64
N ASP A 33 -13.64 -0.70 17.62
CA ASP A 33 -13.74 0.22 18.76
C ASP A 33 -13.68 1.68 18.26
N ILE A 34 -12.80 2.01 17.31
CA ILE A 34 -12.75 3.33 16.66
C ILE A 34 -14.05 3.65 15.91
N ILE A 35 -14.65 2.68 15.18
CA ILE A 35 -15.93 2.87 14.49
C ILE A 35 -17.04 3.21 15.50
N ASN A 36 -17.08 2.52 16.65
CA ASN A 36 -18.07 2.79 17.70
C ASN A 36 -17.89 4.15 18.36
N ASP A 37 -16.66 4.62 18.52
CA ASP A 37 -16.34 5.91 19.13
C ASP A 37 -16.58 7.07 18.15
N GLU A 38 -16.09 6.94 16.92
CA GLU A 38 -16.16 7.97 15.88
C GLU A 38 -17.52 8.05 15.20
N LYS A 39 -18.29 6.94 15.19
CA LYS A 39 -19.61 6.82 14.58
C LYS A 39 -19.67 7.38 13.15
N PRO A 40 -18.84 6.85 12.23
CA PRO A 40 -18.91 7.27 10.84
C PRO A 40 -20.26 6.88 10.23
N ASP A 41 -20.70 7.64 9.24
CA ASP A 41 -21.90 7.33 8.45
C ASP A 41 -21.64 6.10 7.55
N ALA A 42 -20.38 5.91 7.10
CA ALA A 42 -19.98 4.73 6.35
C ALA A 42 -18.51 4.35 6.57
N VAL A 43 -18.22 3.05 6.38
CA VAL A 43 -16.88 2.45 6.37
C VAL A 43 -16.53 2.06 4.93
N LEU A 44 -15.36 2.46 4.46
CA LEU A 44 -14.81 2.12 3.14
C LEU A 44 -13.63 1.17 3.33
N ILE A 45 -13.71 -0.04 2.74
CA ILE A 45 -12.64 -1.04 2.79
C ILE A 45 -12.12 -1.24 1.37
N ALA A 46 -10.97 -0.65 1.07
CA ALA A 46 -10.47 -0.51 -0.29
C ALA A 46 -9.57 -1.68 -0.72
N GLY A 47 -10.04 -2.92 -0.57
CA GLY A 47 -9.42 -4.12 -1.15
C GLY A 47 -8.31 -4.76 -0.30
N ASP A 48 -7.77 -5.85 -0.82
CA ASP A 48 -6.79 -6.75 -0.21
C ASP A 48 -7.21 -7.21 1.19
N ILE A 49 -8.38 -7.84 1.21
CA ILE A 49 -8.96 -8.40 2.43
C ILE A 49 -8.12 -9.57 2.92
N TYR A 50 -7.76 -10.48 2.02
CA TYR A 50 -6.92 -11.63 2.30
C TYR A 50 -5.53 -11.47 1.71
N ASP A 51 -4.54 -12.11 2.33
CA ASP A 51 -3.16 -12.16 1.79
C ASP A 51 -3.07 -12.98 0.49
N ARG A 52 -4.03 -13.88 0.23
CA ARG A 52 -4.05 -14.77 -0.93
C ARG A 52 -5.46 -15.02 -1.43
N ALA A 53 -5.58 -15.19 -2.74
CA ALA A 53 -6.84 -15.55 -3.40
C ALA A 53 -7.44 -16.88 -2.89
N ASP A 54 -6.65 -17.76 -2.28
CA ASP A 54 -7.06 -18.98 -1.57
C ASP A 54 -6.74 -18.88 -0.07
N PRO A 55 -7.57 -18.17 0.73
CA PRO A 55 -7.31 -17.94 2.14
C PRO A 55 -7.44 -19.22 2.96
N SER A 56 -6.68 -19.31 4.04
CA SER A 56 -6.81 -20.40 5.02
C SER A 56 -8.19 -20.36 5.72
N ALA A 57 -8.61 -21.49 6.26
CA ALA A 57 -9.84 -21.55 7.07
C ALA A 57 -9.80 -20.60 8.28
N SER A 58 -8.60 -20.36 8.83
CA SER A 58 -8.39 -19.41 9.93
C SER A 58 -8.59 -17.98 9.46
N ALA A 59 -8.01 -17.60 8.31
CA ALA A 59 -8.19 -16.28 7.72
C ALA A 59 -9.67 -15.97 7.42
N VAL A 60 -10.39 -16.95 6.85
CA VAL A 60 -11.84 -16.82 6.61
C VAL A 60 -12.59 -16.56 7.91
N ARG A 61 -12.24 -17.28 9.00
CA ARG A 61 -12.88 -17.09 10.30
C ARG A 61 -12.57 -15.72 10.92
N ILE A 62 -11.34 -15.21 10.76
CA ILE A 62 -10.97 -13.87 11.24
C ILE A 62 -11.83 -12.80 10.56
N PHE A 63 -12.00 -12.92 9.24
CA PHE A 63 -12.82 -11.98 8.49
C PHE A 63 -14.32 -12.10 8.82
N ASP A 64 -14.83 -13.31 9.00
CA ASP A 64 -16.21 -13.56 9.44
C ASP A 64 -16.51 -12.94 10.81
N ASP A 65 -15.60 -13.12 11.77
CA ASP A 65 -15.66 -12.46 13.09
C ASP A 65 -15.70 -10.94 12.95
N PHE A 66 -14.84 -10.38 12.08
CA PHE A 66 -14.79 -8.93 11.82
C PHE A 66 -16.08 -8.41 11.17
N LEU A 67 -16.60 -9.10 10.15
CA LEU A 67 -17.88 -8.75 9.51
C LEU A 67 -19.04 -8.80 10.50
N SER A 68 -19.06 -9.78 11.39
CA SER A 68 -20.09 -9.91 12.44
C SER A 68 -20.05 -8.74 13.43
N MET A 69 -18.84 -8.31 13.83
CA MET A 69 -18.65 -7.12 14.66
C MET A 69 -19.06 -5.85 13.90
N LEU A 70 -18.66 -5.70 12.65
CA LEU A 70 -18.97 -4.56 11.78
C LEU A 70 -20.48 -4.43 11.58
N ALA A 71 -21.18 -5.53 11.26
CA ALA A 71 -22.65 -5.55 11.17
C ALA A 71 -23.33 -5.09 12.47
N SER A 72 -22.73 -5.41 13.63
CA SER A 72 -23.27 -5.04 14.93
C SER A 72 -23.16 -3.55 15.25
N THR A 73 -22.29 -2.81 14.55
CA THR A 73 -22.19 -1.34 14.68
C THR A 73 -23.36 -0.63 14.02
N GLY A 74 -24.02 -1.26 13.05
CA GLY A 74 -25.09 -0.67 12.23
C GLY A 74 -24.61 0.38 11.23
N THR A 75 -23.28 0.49 11.02
CA THR A 75 -22.68 1.44 10.08
C THR A 75 -22.67 0.85 8.68
N GLU A 76 -23.13 1.62 7.67
CA GLU A 76 -23.03 1.23 6.26
C GLU A 76 -21.56 0.96 5.88
N SER A 77 -21.30 -0.14 5.18
CA SER A 77 -19.93 -0.55 4.87
C SER A 77 -19.81 -0.97 3.42
N PHE A 78 -18.79 -0.44 2.74
CA PHE A 78 -18.53 -0.66 1.31
C PHE A 78 -17.18 -1.35 1.15
N ILE A 79 -17.20 -2.57 0.64
CA ILE A 79 -16.04 -3.47 0.58
C ILE A 79 -15.78 -3.86 -0.87
N ILE A 80 -14.58 -3.56 -1.37
CA ILE A 80 -14.11 -4.04 -2.66
C ILE A 80 -13.04 -5.13 -2.48
N TYR A 81 -12.77 -5.90 -3.54
CA TYR A 81 -11.63 -6.82 -3.56
C TYR A 81 -10.41 -6.16 -4.22
N GLY A 82 -9.21 -6.54 -3.75
CA GLY A 82 -7.92 -6.12 -4.30
C GLY A 82 -7.30 -7.18 -5.21
N ASN A 83 -6.00 -7.01 -5.53
CA ASN A 83 -5.28 -7.93 -6.42
C ASN A 83 -4.90 -9.26 -5.75
N HIS A 84 -4.77 -9.30 -4.43
CA HIS A 84 -4.56 -10.54 -3.67
C HIS A 84 -5.83 -11.36 -3.50
N ASP A 85 -7.00 -10.75 -3.64
CA ASP A 85 -8.28 -11.37 -3.39
C ASP A 85 -8.82 -12.17 -4.59
N SER A 86 -9.71 -13.11 -4.32
CA SER A 86 -10.60 -13.69 -5.31
C SER A 86 -11.96 -12.99 -5.26
N GLY A 87 -12.29 -12.17 -6.25
CA GLY A 87 -13.56 -11.43 -6.29
C GLY A 87 -14.79 -12.32 -6.07
N HIS A 88 -14.81 -13.54 -6.63
CA HIS A 88 -15.90 -14.50 -6.41
C HIS A 88 -16.00 -14.99 -4.95
N ARG A 89 -14.89 -15.07 -4.22
CA ARG A 89 -14.88 -15.50 -2.81
C ARG A 89 -15.25 -14.37 -1.89
N VAL A 90 -14.72 -13.17 -2.13
CA VAL A 90 -15.05 -11.97 -1.34
C VAL A 90 -16.52 -11.60 -1.50
N ALA A 91 -17.06 -11.65 -2.73
CA ALA A 91 -18.46 -11.37 -3.00
C ALA A 91 -19.42 -12.53 -2.62
N TYR A 92 -18.90 -13.64 -2.08
CA TYR A 92 -19.75 -14.77 -1.68
C TYR A 92 -20.71 -14.35 -0.57
N GLY A 93 -22.02 -14.54 -0.81
CA GLY A 93 -23.05 -14.20 0.16
C GLY A 93 -23.40 -12.69 0.21
N SER A 94 -22.86 -11.84 -0.66
CA SER A 94 -23.09 -10.39 -0.71
C SER A 94 -24.56 -9.99 -0.53
N ARG A 95 -25.49 -10.67 -1.23
CA ARG A 95 -26.95 -10.40 -1.12
C ARG A 95 -27.52 -10.60 0.29
N LEU A 96 -26.87 -11.40 1.14
CA LEU A 96 -27.28 -11.58 2.53
C LEU A 96 -26.71 -10.44 3.40
N PHE A 97 -25.47 -10.05 3.13
CA PHE A 97 -24.78 -8.98 3.83
C PHE A 97 -25.38 -7.59 3.54
N ASP A 98 -25.89 -7.36 2.31
CA ASP A 98 -26.59 -6.11 1.96
C ASP A 98 -27.72 -5.76 2.94
N ARG A 99 -28.41 -6.77 3.48
CA ARG A 99 -29.46 -6.55 4.47
C ARG A 99 -28.95 -6.09 5.85
N ALA A 100 -27.68 -6.29 6.08
CA ALA A 100 -26.98 -5.85 7.30
C ALA A 100 -26.19 -4.55 7.08
N GLY A 101 -26.40 -3.86 5.94
CA GLY A 101 -25.66 -2.64 5.60
C GLY A 101 -24.22 -2.88 5.17
N ILE A 102 -23.86 -4.13 4.77
CA ILE A 102 -22.51 -4.45 4.29
C ILE A 102 -22.58 -4.75 2.80
N HIS A 103 -22.04 -3.86 1.98
CA HIS A 103 -22.08 -3.90 0.54
C HIS A 103 -20.73 -4.37 -0.02
N PHE A 104 -20.73 -5.54 -0.66
CA PHE A 104 -19.56 -6.04 -1.39
C PHE A 104 -19.66 -5.65 -2.85
N SER A 105 -18.56 -5.17 -3.44
CA SER A 105 -18.52 -5.00 -4.89
C SER A 105 -18.75 -6.34 -5.57
N PRO A 106 -19.60 -6.40 -6.62
CA PRO A 106 -19.69 -7.57 -7.47
C PRO A 106 -18.36 -7.79 -8.19
N VAL A 107 -18.19 -8.99 -8.77
CA VAL A 107 -17.15 -9.16 -9.78
C VAL A 107 -17.40 -8.18 -10.90
N TYR A 108 -16.41 -7.37 -11.25
CA TYR A 108 -16.56 -6.29 -12.22
C TYR A 108 -17.08 -6.82 -13.57
N ASP A 109 -18.18 -6.26 -14.05
CA ASP A 109 -18.79 -6.55 -15.34
C ASP A 109 -19.12 -5.23 -16.08
N ARG A 110 -18.07 -4.45 -16.36
CA ARG A 110 -18.04 -3.19 -17.12
C ARG A 110 -18.72 -1.96 -16.50
N GLU A 111 -19.45 -2.12 -15.40
CA GLU A 111 -20.05 -0.98 -14.70
C GLU A 111 -19.70 -1.03 -13.21
N PRO A 112 -19.07 0.01 -12.65
CA PRO A 112 -18.88 0.14 -11.20
C PRO A 112 -20.25 0.26 -10.50
N GLN A 113 -20.41 -0.46 -9.39
CA GLN A 113 -21.61 -0.32 -8.56
C GLN A 113 -21.59 1.05 -7.86
N CYS A 114 -22.73 1.74 -7.89
CA CYS A 114 -22.94 2.99 -7.17
C CYS A 114 -24.07 2.84 -6.15
N THR A 115 -23.84 3.34 -4.93
CA THR A 115 -24.86 3.45 -3.87
C THR A 115 -24.91 4.90 -3.42
N VAL A 116 -26.13 5.40 -3.21
CA VAL A 116 -26.35 6.79 -2.78
C VAL A 116 -26.71 6.81 -1.30
N LEU A 117 -25.90 7.53 -0.52
CA LEU A 117 -26.25 7.92 0.86
C LEU A 117 -26.69 9.40 0.88
N GLU A 118 -27.36 9.82 1.92
CA GLU A 118 -27.86 11.19 2.04
C GLU A 118 -27.59 11.74 3.43
N ASP A 119 -27.20 13.01 3.52
CA ASP A 119 -27.06 13.75 4.75
C ASP A 119 -27.60 15.19 4.61
N GLU A 120 -27.35 16.03 5.59
CA GLU A 120 -27.80 17.44 5.62
C GLU A 120 -27.29 18.31 4.43
N TYR A 121 -26.20 17.88 3.76
CA TYR A 121 -25.62 18.54 2.59
C TYR A 121 -26.11 17.91 1.26
N GLY A 122 -27.04 16.96 1.30
CA GLY A 122 -27.61 16.26 0.14
C GLY A 122 -26.97 14.91 -0.15
N PRO A 123 -27.07 14.39 -1.40
CA PRO A 123 -26.61 13.07 -1.74
C PRO A 123 -25.09 12.96 -1.82
N VAL A 124 -24.59 11.76 -1.44
CA VAL A 124 -23.22 11.30 -1.65
C VAL A 124 -23.27 9.98 -2.41
N ASN A 125 -22.74 9.99 -3.62
CA ASN A 125 -22.63 8.80 -4.46
C ASN A 125 -21.35 8.06 -4.11
N ILE A 126 -21.46 6.79 -3.70
CA ILE A 126 -20.31 5.93 -3.38
C ILE A 126 -20.18 4.89 -4.48
N TYR A 127 -19.13 5.02 -5.27
CA TYR A 127 -18.77 4.11 -6.36
C TYR A 127 -17.79 3.06 -5.86
N MET A 128 -18.00 1.80 -6.21
CA MET A 128 -17.11 0.69 -5.89
C MET A 128 -16.45 0.15 -7.15
N LEU A 129 -15.15 0.39 -7.32
CA LEU A 129 -14.32 -0.13 -8.41
C LEU A 129 -13.25 -1.06 -7.83
N PRO A 130 -13.43 -2.38 -7.86
CA PRO A 130 -12.42 -3.32 -7.39
C PRO A 130 -11.16 -3.28 -8.24
N TYR A 131 -10.14 -4.05 -7.85
CA TYR A 131 -8.89 -4.13 -8.63
C TYR A 131 -9.14 -4.56 -10.07
N LEU A 132 -8.56 -3.82 -10.99
CA LEU A 132 -8.48 -4.08 -12.42
C LEU A 132 -7.06 -3.83 -12.90
N ARG A 133 -6.69 -4.39 -14.05
CA ARG A 133 -5.44 -3.99 -14.71
C ARG A 133 -5.53 -2.53 -15.16
N SER A 134 -4.40 -1.82 -15.22
CA SER A 134 -4.37 -0.39 -15.48
C SER A 134 -5.20 0.05 -16.69
N VAL A 135 -5.08 -0.63 -17.82
CA VAL A 135 -5.85 -0.31 -19.04
C VAL A 135 -7.37 -0.44 -18.82
N ASP A 136 -7.78 -1.53 -18.16
CA ASP A 136 -9.20 -1.78 -17.87
C ASP A 136 -9.71 -0.78 -16.80
N ALA A 137 -8.85 -0.39 -15.84
CA ALA A 137 -9.18 0.58 -14.80
C ALA A 137 -9.37 2.00 -15.36
N GLU A 138 -8.50 2.43 -16.28
CA GLU A 138 -8.63 3.73 -16.95
C GLU A 138 -9.90 3.79 -17.80
N GLU A 139 -10.22 2.72 -18.54
CA GLU A 139 -11.45 2.62 -19.31
C GLU A 139 -12.68 2.66 -18.38
N ALA A 140 -12.66 1.90 -17.29
CA ALA A 140 -13.72 1.87 -16.30
C ALA A 140 -13.97 3.23 -15.68
N LEU A 141 -12.91 3.91 -15.19
CA LEU A 141 -12.99 5.25 -14.60
C LEU A 141 -13.50 6.29 -15.59
N GLY A 142 -13.04 6.21 -16.84
CA GLY A 142 -13.47 7.11 -17.92
C GLY A 142 -14.93 6.91 -18.36
N SER A 143 -15.51 5.72 -18.12
CA SER A 143 -16.89 5.39 -18.49
C SER A 143 -17.92 5.81 -17.43
N ILE A 144 -17.50 6.15 -16.19
CA ILE A 144 -18.43 6.53 -15.12
C ILE A 144 -19.05 7.91 -15.43
N GLU A 145 -20.35 7.93 -15.63
CA GLU A 145 -21.12 9.17 -15.71
C GLU A 145 -21.35 9.73 -14.31
N VAL A 146 -20.50 10.69 -13.88
CA VAL A 146 -20.57 11.29 -12.55
C VAL A 146 -21.38 12.60 -12.60
N ASP A 147 -22.42 12.71 -11.76
CA ASP A 147 -23.09 13.98 -11.53
C ASP A 147 -22.20 14.92 -10.71
N LYS A 148 -21.52 15.85 -11.42
CA LYS A 148 -20.57 16.79 -10.81
C LYS A 148 -21.23 17.81 -9.87
N SER A 149 -22.56 17.93 -9.85
CA SER A 149 -23.26 18.76 -8.88
C SER A 149 -23.41 18.12 -7.50
N GLN A 150 -23.26 16.80 -7.44
CA GLN A 150 -23.35 16.01 -6.22
C GLN A 150 -21.95 15.65 -5.67
N ARG A 151 -21.91 15.21 -4.42
CA ARG A 151 -20.69 14.71 -3.81
C ARG A 151 -20.45 13.27 -4.28
N ASN A 152 -19.23 12.99 -4.73
CA ASN A 152 -18.89 11.71 -5.33
C ASN A 152 -17.64 11.14 -4.68
N VAL A 153 -17.74 9.92 -4.16
CA VAL A 153 -16.66 9.16 -3.55
C VAL A 153 -16.44 7.90 -4.37
N ILE A 154 -15.20 7.55 -4.62
CA ILE A 154 -14.86 6.26 -5.21
C ILE A 154 -13.97 5.46 -4.28
N VAL A 155 -14.31 4.18 -4.11
CA VAL A 155 -13.48 3.17 -3.44
C VAL A 155 -12.80 2.36 -4.54
N SER A 156 -11.47 2.36 -4.59
CA SER A 156 -10.72 1.71 -5.66
C SER A 156 -9.43 1.08 -5.12
N HIS A 157 -8.91 0.07 -5.84
CA HIS A 157 -7.68 -0.62 -5.45
C HIS A 157 -6.71 -0.59 -6.62
N GLN A 158 -6.01 0.53 -6.79
CA GLN A 158 -5.16 0.78 -7.96
C GLN A 158 -3.85 1.46 -7.56
N PHE A 159 -2.80 1.19 -8.32
CA PHE A 159 -1.54 1.93 -8.20
C PHE A 159 -1.62 3.22 -9.01
N VAL A 160 -1.56 4.36 -8.33
CA VAL A 160 -1.55 5.69 -8.97
C VAL A 160 -0.12 6.16 -9.13
N THR A 161 0.22 6.66 -10.32
CA THR A 161 1.52 7.29 -10.61
C THR A 161 1.83 8.37 -9.55
N SER A 162 3.06 8.42 -9.08
CA SER A 162 3.55 9.30 -8.01
C SER A 162 3.28 8.79 -6.57
N ALA A 163 2.64 7.64 -6.36
CA ALA A 163 2.59 7.02 -5.05
C ALA A 163 3.98 6.47 -4.66
N VAL A 164 4.32 6.61 -3.38
CA VAL A 164 5.56 6.08 -2.82
C VAL A 164 5.31 4.67 -2.31
N LEU A 165 6.10 3.70 -2.80
CA LEU A 165 6.04 2.31 -2.37
C LEU A 165 6.85 2.07 -1.08
N GLY A 166 6.40 1.15 -0.24
CA GLY A 166 7.18 0.55 0.84
C GLY A 166 7.88 -0.75 0.38
N ASP A 167 8.59 -1.39 1.30
CA ASP A 167 9.33 -2.64 0.99
C ASP A 167 8.43 -3.90 1.04
N SER A 168 7.20 -3.78 1.44
CA SER A 168 6.25 -4.91 1.55
C SER A 168 5.33 -5.07 0.36
N GLU A 169 5.29 -4.07 -0.54
CA GLU A 169 4.53 -4.17 -1.78
C GLU A 169 5.28 -5.00 -2.81
N GLU A 170 4.55 -5.88 -3.50
CA GLU A 170 5.11 -6.67 -4.60
C GLU A 170 5.34 -5.76 -5.82
N MET A 171 6.61 -5.42 -6.07
CA MET A 171 6.97 -4.79 -7.35
C MET A 171 6.87 -5.81 -8.46
N ASN A 172 5.84 -5.71 -9.28
CA ASN A 172 5.80 -6.41 -10.56
C ASN A 172 6.84 -5.81 -11.50
N VAL A 173 8.04 -6.39 -11.48
CA VAL A 173 9.15 -5.99 -12.37
C VAL A 173 8.73 -6.22 -13.81
N GLY A 174 8.46 -5.13 -14.54
CA GLY A 174 8.27 -5.16 -15.98
C GLY A 174 6.90 -4.74 -16.53
N THR A 175 5.91 -4.49 -15.71
CA THR A 175 4.65 -3.84 -16.12
C THR A 175 4.39 -2.61 -15.26
N LEU A 176 4.37 -1.44 -15.91
CA LEU A 176 3.86 -0.22 -15.31
C LEU A 176 2.34 -0.38 -15.19
N ASP A 177 1.87 -1.12 -14.20
CA ASP A 177 0.44 -1.32 -13.94
C ASP A 177 -0.08 -0.17 -13.05
N ASN A 178 0.23 1.06 -13.48
CA ASN A 178 -0.18 2.29 -12.80
C ASN A 178 -1.14 3.10 -13.68
N ILE A 179 -1.97 3.89 -13.02
CA ILE A 179 -2.90 4.82 -13.66
C ILE A 179 -2.59 6.26 -13.25
N SER A 180 -3.00 7.22 -14.10
CA SER A 180 -2.87 8.64 -13.76
C SER A 180 -3.85 9.04 -12.65
N GLY A 181 -3.39 9.87 -11.70
CA GLY A 181 -4.27 10.48 -10.71
C GLY A 181 -5.39 11.34 -11.33
N SER A 182 -5.22 11.83 -12.56
CA SER A 182 -6.24 12.56 -13.29
C SER A 182 -7.51 11.75 -13.59
N CYS A 183 -7.43 10.42 -13.61
CA CYS A 183 -8.58 9.52 -13.79
C CYS A 183 -9.63 9.69 -12.67
N TYR A 184 -9.22 10.17 -11.50
CA TYR A 184 -10.11 10.42 -10.36
C TYR A 184 -10.67 11.84 -10.29
N SER A 185 -10.40 12.71 -11.29
CA SER A 185 -10.76 14.13 -11.26
C SER A 185 -12.26 14.44 -11.17
N ALA A 186 -13.13 13.47 -11.47
CA ALA A 186 -14.57 13.62 -11.38
C ALA A 186 -15.12 13.45 -9.95
N PHE A 187 -14.32 12.92 -9.02
CA PHE A 187 -14.70 12.61 -7.65
C PHE A 187 -14.22 13.70 -6.68
N ASP A 188 -14.85 13.77 -5.49
CA ASP A 188 -14.39 14.62 -4.39
C ASP A 188 -13.33 13.89 -3.56
N TYR A 189 -13.52 12.57 -3.35
CA TYR A 189 -12.60 11.73 -2.60
C TYR A 189 -12.42 10.37 -3.29
N ALA A 190 -11.16 9.95 -3.45
CA ALA A 190 -10.80 8.61 -3.90
C ALA A 190 -10.15 7.85 -2.72
N ALA A 191 -10.89 6.86 -2.19
CA ALA A 191 -10.44 5.95 -1.16
C ALA A 191 -9.67 4.80 -1.81
N LEU A 192 -8.33 4.83 -1.72
CA LEU A 192 -7.47 3.87 -2.40
C LEU A 192 -6.85 2.85 -1.43
N GLY A 193 -6.77 1.59 -1.88
CA GLY A 193 -5.90 0.54 -1.37
C GLY A 193 -4.79 0.20 -2.37
N HIS A 194 -4.01 -0.82 -2.08
CA HIS A 194 -2.85 -1.34 -2.80
C HIS A 194 -1.50 -0.87 -2.22
N ILE A 195 -1.41 0.34 -1.70
CA ILE A 195 -0.18 0.86 -1.10
C ILE A 195 -0.29 0.82 0.43
N HIS A 196 0.64 0.13 1.08
CA HIS A 196 0.63 -0.07 2.53
C HIS A 196 1.02 1.16 3.34
N MET A 197 1.61 2.18 2.67
CA MET A 197 1.98 3.45 3.28
C MET A 197 0.83 4.46 3.21
N PRO A 198 0.32 4.96 4.36
CA PRO A 198 -0.72 5.99 4.35
C PRO A 198 -0.17 7.27 3.73
N GLN A 199 -0.78 7.71 2.63
CA GLN A 199 -0.34 8.90 1.92
C GLN A 199 -1.48 9.54 1.13
N THR A 200 -1.39 10.86 0.96
CA THR A 200 -2.24 11.60 0.02
C THR A 200 -1.41 11.94 -1.21
N ILE A 201 -1.93 11.61 -2.39
CA ILE A 201 -1.25 11.89 -3.65
C ILE A 201 -1.40 13.38 -3.94
N ALA A 202 -0.28 14.11 -3.91
CA ALA A 202 -0.25 15.48 -4.37
C ALA A 202 -0.40 15.48 -5.90
N ARG A 203 -1.30 16.30 -6.45
CA ARG A 203 -1.35 16.51 -7.90
C ARG A 203 -0.03 17.16 -8.33
N SER A 204 0.67 16.53 -9.26
CA SER A 204 1.81 17.14 -9.92
C SER A 204 1.34 18.39 -10.70
N ARG A 205 2.01 19.53 -10.50
CA ARG A 205 1.79 20.75 -11.29
C ARG A 205 2.11 20.59 -12.78
N ALA A 206 2.59 19.44 -13.22
CA ALA A 206 2.98 19.18 -14.60
C ALA A 206 1.80 19.17 -15.59
N ASP A 207 0.56 19.03 -15.12
CA ASP A 207 -0.65 19.06 -15.97
C ASP A 207 -1.38 20.42 -15.96
N ALA A 208 -0.88 21.41 -15.23
CA ALA A 208 -1.40 22.79 -15.26
C ALA A 208 -0.59 23.58 -16.29
N ASP A 209 -1.25 24.00 -17.36
CA ASP A 209 -0.71 24.92 -18.37
C ASP A 209 -0.04 26.14 -17.71
N SER A 210 1.21 26.41 -18.05
CA SER A 210 2.15 27.34 -17.37
C SER A 210 1.79 28.84 -17.52
N THR A 211 0.50 29.19 -17.53
CA THR A 211 0.02 30.57 -17.81
C THR A 211 -0.85 31.21 -16.72
N SER A 212 -1.02 30.59 -15.53
CA SER A 212 -1.87 31.17 -14.47
C SER A 212 -1.05 31.87 -13.38
N ASP A 213 -1.50 33.08 -12.98
CA ASP A 213 -0.92 33.94 -11.95
C ASP A 213 -1.00 33.28 -10.52
N PRO A 214 -0.05 33.56 -9.61
CA PRO A 214 -0.01 32.96 -8.25
C PRO A 214 -1.21 33.32 -7.35
N GLU A 215 -2.04 34.31 -7.68
CA GLU A 215 -3.22 34.65 -6.89
C GLU A 215 -4.46 33.82 -7.22
N ASP A 216 -4.54 33.21 -8.40
CA ASP A 216 -5.63 32.32 -8.81
C ASP A 216 -5.52 30.91 -8.17
N SER A 217 -4.34 30.57 -7.60
CA SER A 217 -4.05 29.24 -7.04
C SER A 217 -4.80 28.88 -5.74
N LYS A 218 -5.52 29.81 -5.13
CA LYS A 218 -6.33 29.55 -3.92
C LYS A 218 -7.78 29.18 -4.21
N GLU A 219 -8.34 29.64 -5.33
CA GLU A 219 -9.69 29.24 -5.76
C GLU A 219 -9.68 27.90 -6.53
N GLU A 220 -8.59 27.56 -7.22
CA GLU A 220 -8.43 26.28 -7.93
C GLU A 220 -8.25 25.08 -7.00
N ALA A 221 -7.84 25.26 -5.74
CA ALA A 221 -7.74 24.20 -4.75
C ALA A 221 -9.11 23.71 -4.24
N ALA A 222 -10.14 24.56 -4.33
CA ALA A 222 -11.51 24.20 -3.99
C ALA A 222 -12.15 23.46 -5.18
N GLY A 223 -12.24 22.12 -5.09
CA GLY A 223 -12.88 21.26 -6.09
C GLY A 223 -11.98 20.21 -6.73
N GLN A 224 -10.75 20.05 -6.24
CA GLN A 224 -9.87 18.96 -6.65
C GLN A 224 -10.14 17.69 -5.84
N CYS A 225 -10.13 16.51 -6.52
CA CYS A 225 -10.25 15.21 -5.86
C CYS A 225 -9.12 15.01 -4.83
N VAL A 226 -9.47 14.61 -3.62
CA VAL A 226 -8.49 14.14 -2.64
C VAL A 226 -8.27 12.65 -2.87
N ILE A 227 -7.10 12.28 -3.38
CA ILE A 227 -6.70 10.89 -3.65
C ILE A 227 -5.86 10.42 -2.47
N ARG A 228 -6.30 9.37 -1.76
CA ARG A 228 -5.61 8.92 -0.56
C ARG A 228 -5.56 7.41 -0.45
N TYR A 229 -4.38 6.91 -0.10
CA TYR A 229 -4.15 5.57 0.44
C TYR A 229 -4.27 5.61 1.96
N SER A 230 -5.12 4.76 2.53
CA SER A 230 -5.20 4.61 4.00
C SER A 230 -3.99 3.86 4.55
N GLY A 231 -3.37 3.04 3.73
CA GLY A 231 -2.33 2.10 4.12
C GLY A 231 -2.87 0.87 4.85
N SER A 232 -2.02 -0.12 5.03
CA SER A 232 -2.37 -1.32 5.80
C SER A 232 -2.46 -1.03 7.30
N PRO A 233 -3.35 -1.68 8.06
CA PRO A 233 -3.52 -1.45 9.49
C PRO A 233 -2.35 -1.99 10.34
N LEU A 234 -1.59 -2.95 9.82
CA LEU A 234 -0.37 -3.48 10.42
C LEU A 234 0.84 -3.23 9.53
N ALA A 235 2.02 -3.11 10.12
CA ALA A 235 3.26 -3.14 9.37
C ALA A 235 3.56 -4.55 8.88
N TYR A 236 3.88 -4.70 7.61
CA TYR A 236 4.24 -5.98 6.98
C TYR A 236 5.72 -6.07 6.62
N SER A 237 6.50 -5.05 6.95
CA SER A 237 7.95 -5.06 6.90
C SER A 237 8.56 -4.25 8.05
N PHE A 238 9.83 -4.53 8.38
CA PHE A 238 10.54 -3.78 9.42
C PHE A 238 10.76 -2.31 9.02
N SER A 239 11.00 -2.05 7.74
CA SER A 239 11.17 -0.70 7.22
C SER A 239 9.89 0.15 7.32
N GLU A 240 8.71 -0.45 7.14
CA GLU A 240 7.45 0.23 7.38
C GLU A 240 7.29 0.62 8.84
N SER A 241 7.56 -0.31 9.76
CA SER A 241 7.40 -0.06 11.20
C SER A 241 8.37 0.99 11.74
N ASP A 242 9.57 1.09 11.15
CA ASP A 242 10.57 2.06 11.57
C ASP A 242 10.26 3.50 11.10
N ARG A 243 9.45 3.65 10.05
CA ARG A 243 9.21 4.94 9.36
C ARG A 243 7.82 5.50 9.52
N ILE A 244 6.80 4.65 9.79
CA ILE A 244 5.41 5.02 9.59
C ILE A 244 4.56 4.55 10.76
N HIS A 245 3.68 5.45 11.24
CA HIS A 245 2.57 5.09 12.11
C HIS A 245 1.41 4.57 11.28
N LYS A 246 0.95 3.36 11.57
CA LYS A 246 -0.25 2.79 10.96
C LYS A 246 -1.49 3.46 11.52
N SER A 247 -2.47 3.73 10.68
CA SER A 247 -3.64 4.52 11.06
C SER A 247 -4.88 4.15 10.25
N VAL A 248 -6.04 4.50 10.76
CA VAL A 248 -7.26 4.60 9.95
C VAL A 248 -7.44 6.04 9.48
N THR A 249 -8.10 6.23 8.35
CA THR A 249 -8.39 7.55 7.80
C THR A 249 -9.84 7.93 8.07
N ILE A 250 -10.08 9.08 8.68
CA ILE A 250 -11.39 9.70 8.83
C ILE A 250 -11.53 10.81 7.80
N VAL A 251 -12.62 10.77 7.05
CA VAL A 251 -12.92 11.74 6.00
C VAL A 251 -14.22 12.46 6.33
N GLN A 252 -14.18 13.78 6.35
CA GLN A 252 -15.36 14.63 6.53
C GLN A 252 -15.71 15.27 5.19
N LEU A 253 -16.84 14.88 4.63
CA LEU A 253 -17.44 15.51 3.44
C LEU A 253 -18.52 16.47 3.91
N LYS A 254 -18.32 17.77 3.66
CA LYS A 254 -19.31 18.84 3.90
C LYS A 254 -20.01 19.18 2.58
N GLU A 255 -20.04 20.45 2.21
CA GLU A 255 -20.56 20.88 0.91
C GLU A 255 -19.71 20.30 -0.24
N LYS A 256 -20.25 20.27 -1.46
CA LYS A 256 -19.53 19.83 -2.67
C LYS A 256 -18.16 20.50 -2.76
N GLY A 257 -17.12 19.64 -2.94
CA GLY A 257 -15.73 20.07 -3.03
C GLY A 257 -15.03 20.31 -1.68
N SER A 258 -15.74 20.18 -0.54
CA SER A 258 -15.14 20.31 0.79
C SER A 258 -14.85 18.96 1.39
N VAL A 259 -13.57 18.58 1.43
CA VAL A 259 -13.06 17.30 1.96
C VAL A 259 -11.98 17.58 3.00
N GLU A 260 -12.24 17.17 4.24
CA GLU A 260 -11.25 17.22 5.33
C GLU A 260 -10.82 15.80 5.69
N VAL A 261 -9.51 15.58 5.84
CA VAL A 261 -8.93 14.27 6.16
C VAL A 261 -8.19 14.34 7.48
N GLN A 262 -8.44 13.37 8.35
CA GLN A 262 -7.75 13.17 9.62
C GLN A 262 -7.36 11.70 9.74
N THR A 263 -6.36 11.39 10.56
CA THR A 263 -5.93 10.02 10.84
C THR A 263 -6.03 9.73 12.33
N ILE A 264 -6.36 8.48 12.66
CA ILE A 264 -6.32 7.95 14.02
C ILE A 264 -5.29 6.82 14.01
N ASP A 265 -4.25 6.98 14.83
CA ASP A 265 -3.17 6.00 14.92
C ASP A 265 -3.69 4.67 15.49
N LEU A 266 -3.17 3.58 14.94
CA LEU A 266 -3.42 2.22 15.39
C LEU A 266 -2.27 1.71 16.27
N SER A 267 -2.61 0.94 17.29
CA SER A 267 -1.65 0.39 18.25
C SER A 267 -1.55 -1.13 18.10
N PRO A 268 -0.53 -1.66 17.38
CA PRO A 268 -0.42 -3.10 17.17
C PRO A 268 -0.17 -3.85 18.49
N LEU A 269 -0.65 -5.10 18.57
CA LEU A 269 -0.41 -5.97 19.72
C LEU A 269 1.10 -6.22 19.93
N HIS A 270 1.82 -6.51 18.86
CA HIS A 270 3.27 -6.65 18.82
C HIS A 270 3.85 -5.67 17.77
N LYS A 271 4.81 -4.86 18.17
CA LYS A 271 5.50 -3.95 17.24
C LYS A 271 6.60 -4.70 16.50
N MET A 272 6.80 -4.38 15.24
CA MET A 272 8.01 -4.79 14.53
C MET A 272 9.14 -3.81 14.89
N ARG A 273 10.31 -4.32 15.28
CA ARG A 273 11.45 -3.49 15.70
C ARG A 273 12.75 -4.02 15.15
N THR A 274 13.58 -3.11 14.66
CA THR A 274 14.97 -3.40 14.36
C THR A 274 15.82 -3.04 15.57
N ILE A 275 16.56 -4.00 16.13
CA ILE A 275 17.55 -3.77 17.17
C ILE A 275 18.94 -4.05 16.64
N LYS A 276 19.90 -3.18 17.00
CA LYS A 276 21.29 -3.24 16.50
C LYS A 276 22.27 -3.12 17.65
N GLY A 277 23.29 -3.98 17.67
CA GLY A 277 24.35 -3.97 18.67
C GLY A 277 25.14 -5.26 18.69
N THR A 278 26.14 -5.35 19.60
CA THR A 278 26.83 -6.61 19.81
C THR A 278 25.92 -7.62 20.48
N PHE A 279 26.12 -8.89 20.19
CA PHE A 279 25.34 -9.96 20.81
C PHE A 279 25.34 -9.86 22.34
N SER A 280 26.51 -9.55 22.94
CA SER A 280 26.67 -9.44 24.40
C SER A 280 25.86 -8.29 24.99
N ASP A 281 25.80 -7.15 24.31
CA ASP A 281 25.09 -5.96 24.80
C ASP A 281 23.58 -6.17 24.69
N LEU A 282 23.11 -6.68 23.55
CA LEU A 282 21.68 -6.91 23.32
C LEU A 282 21.04 -7.84 24.34
N ILE A 283 21.74 -8.92 24.76
CA ILE A 283 21.17 -9.87 25.72
C ILE A 283 21.29 -9.41 27.18
N LYS A 284 22.15 -8.43 27.49
CA LYS A 284 22.38 -7.91 28.85
C LYS A 284 21.62 -6.63 29.15
N ASP A 285 21.11 -5.97 28.13
CA ASP A 285 20.29 -4.76 28.28
C ASP A 285 18.89 -5.13 28.79
N GLU A 286 18.73 -5.18 30.11
CA GLU A 286 17.45 -5.52 30.76
C GLU A 286 16.32 -4.58 30.34
N GLY A 287 16.60 -3.29 30.12
CA GLY A 287 15.61 -2.31 29.69
C GLY A 287 15.13 -2.54 28.26
N LEU A 288 16.05 -2.91 27.35
CA LEU A 288 15.72 -3.29 25.98
C LEU A 288 14.88 -4.59 25.99
N VAL A 289 15.32 -5.59 26.76
CA VAL A 289 14.63 -6.87 26.87
C VAL A 289 13.21 -6.69 27.41
N GLU A 290 13.02 -5.94 28.51
CA GLU A 290 11.69 -5.68 29.07
C GLU A 290 10.76 -5.00 28.07
N LYS A 291 11.29 -4.02 27.34
CA LYS A 291 10.53 -3.23 26.34
C LYS A 291 10.14 -4.03 25.10
N CYS A 292 11.03 -4.94 24.63
CA CYS A 292 10.91 -5.52 23.30
C CYS A 292 10.63 -7.04 23.31
N ARG A 293 10.59 -7.68 24.49
CA ARG A 293 10.56 -9.13 24.63
C ARG A 293 9.49 -9.81 23.77
N LYS A 294 8.30 -9.23 23.71
CA LYS A 294 7.16 -9.78 22.98
C LYS A 294 7.03 -9.27 21.55
N ASP A 295 7.76 -8.21 21.21
CA ASP A 295 7.70 -7.60 19.89
C ASP A 295 8.35 -8.52 18.82
N TYR A 296 8.01 -8.32 17.56
CA TYR A 296 8.66 -8.95 16.43
C TYR A 296 9.98 -8.25 16.16
N ILE A 297 11.09 -9.02 16.19
CA ILE A 297 12.43 -8.42 16.20
C ILE A 297 13.26 -8.85 14.99
N LYS A 298 13.80 -7.87 14.29
CA LYS A 298 14.95 -7.98 13.42
C LYS A 298 16.21 -7.63 14.23
N VAL A 299 17.18 -8.54 14.31
CA VAL A 299 18.45 -8.29 14.98
C VAL A 299 19.53 -8.03 13.94
N ILE A 300 20.27 -6.93 14.10
CA ILE A 300 21.47 -6.63 13.33
C ILE A 300 22.67 -6.69 14.29
N LEU A 301 23.47 -7.74 14.19
CA LEU A 301 24.66 -7.92 15.01
C LEU A 301 25.83 -7.12 14.42
N THR A 302 26.50 -6.39 15.30
CA THR A 302 27.70 -5.61 15.00
C THR A 302 29.00 -6.32 15.42
N ASP A 303 28.90 -7.62 15.81
CA ASP A 303 30.07 -8.43 16.12
C ASP A 303 30.92 -8.64 14.86
N ASP A 304 32.26 -8.57 15.00
CA ASP A 304 33.22 -8.72 13.88
C ASP A 304 33.27 -10.14 13.30
N ALA A 305 32.68 -11.13 13.98
CA ALA A 305 32.62 -12.50 13.57
C ALA A 305 31.29 -13.16 13.92
N GLY A 306 30.94 -14.23 13.22
CA GLY A 306 29.73 -14.98 13.49
C GLY A 306 29.64 -15.51 14.92
N VAL A 307 28.57 -15.24 15.61
CA VAL A 307 28.29 -15.72 16.97
C VAL A 307 27.67 -17.11 16.91
N MET A 308 28.28 -18.08 17.61
CA MET A 308 27.80 -19.44 17.61
C MET A 308 26.39 -19.54 18.23
N ASP A 309 25.46 -20.17 17.50
CA ASP A 309 24.06 -20.39 17.92
C ASP A 309 23.29 -19.10 18.30
N ALA A 310 23.63 -17.97 17.63
CA ALA A 310 23.10 -16.65 17.95
C ALA A 310 21.57 -16.60 17.95
N MET A 311 20.92 -17.14 16.90
CA MET A 311 19.47 -17.13 16.76
C MET A 311 18.78 -17.81 17.95
N ASN A 312 19.15 -19.07 18.27
CA ASN A 312 18.52 -19.79 19.39
C ASN A 312 18.78 -19.12 20.75
N ARG A 313 19.94 -18.48 20.90
CA ARG A 313 20.27 -17.78 22.14
C ARG A 313 19.50 -16.46 22.28
N LEU A 314 19.27 -15.75 21.19
CA LEU A 314 18.42 -14.54 21.15
C LEU A 314 16.96 -14.90 21.41
N GLN A 315 16.45 -16.00 20.85
CA GLN A 315 15.08 -16.48 21.05
C GLN A 315 14.80 -16.95 22.49
N LYS A 316 15.82 -17.15 23.34
CA LYS A 316 15.63 -17.38 24.79
C LYS A 316 15.38 -16.07 25.55
N VAL A 317 15.73 -14.93 24.96
CA VAL A 317 15.62 -13.60 25.57
C VAL A 317 14.44 -12.83 24.99
N PHE A 318 14.26 -12.91 23.68
CA PHE A 318 13.18 -12.27 22.94
C PHE A 318 12.29 -13.35 22.34
N ASP A 319 11.00 -13.26 22.58
CA ASP A 319 10.05 -14.33 22.22
C ASP A 319 9.87 -14.50 20.69
N ASN A 320 10.01 -13.38 19.90
CA ASN A 320 9.72 -13.34 18.47
C ASN A 320 10.87 -12.75 17.64
N VAL A 321 12.04 -13.39 17.67
CA VAL A 321 13.16 -13.02 16.76
C VAL A 321 12.85 -13.57 15.38
N MET A 322 12.44 -12.71 14.46
CA MET A 322 12.06 -13.10 13.09
C MET A 322 13.27 -13.29 12.17
N THR A 323 14.25 -12.40 12.27
CA THR A 323 15.43 -12.44 11.39
C THR A 323 16.69 -11.92 12.11
N LEU A 324 17.83 -12.43 11.68
CA LEU A 324 19.15 -12.09 12.19
C LEU A 324 20.08 -11.78 11.02
N GLU A 325 20.67 -10.62 11.05
CA GLU A 325 21.64 -10.15 10.06
C GLU A 325 22.94 -9.77 10.76
N TYR A 326 24.08 -9.84 10.04
CA TYR A 326 25.37 -9.35 10.49
C TYR A 326 25.77 -8.15 9.67
N GLU A 327 26.14 -7.04 10.32
CA GLU A 327 26.49 -5.78 9.67
C GLU A 327 27.69 -5.95 8.72
N TYR A 328 28.70 -6.72 9.11
CA TYR A 328 29.88 -6.96 8.28
C TYR A 328 29.56 -7.71 6.97
N MET A 329 28.57 -8.63 6.99
CA MET A 329 28.14 -9.33 5.79
C MET A 329 27.40 -8.42 4.82
N ARG A 330 26.63 -7.48 5.36
CA ARG A 330 25.92 -6.48 4.58
C ARG A 330 26.90 -5.50 3.91
N GLN A 331 27.90 -5.02 4.65
CA GLN A 331 28.96 -4.16 4.09
C GLN A 331 29.75 -4.86 3.00
N GLN A 332 30.11 -6.14 3.18
CA GLN A 332 30.77 -6.93 2.13
C GLN A 332 29.88 -7.10 0.89
N ALA A 333 28.60 -7.34 1.05
CA ALA A 333 27.68 -7.45 -0.07
C ALA A 333 27.49 -6.10 -0.81
N GLU A 334 27.44 -5.00 -0.09
CA GLU A 334 27.41 -3.64 -0.67
C GLU A 334 28.73 -3.31 -1.39
N GLU A 335 29.88 -3.68 -0.84
CA GLU A 335 31.19 -3.51 -1.50
C GLU A 335 31.32 -4.33 -2.79
N VAL A 336 30.88 -5.59 -2.78
CA VAL A 336 30.88 -6.45 -3.97
C VAL A 336 29.96 -5.87 -5.07
N LEU A 337 28.77 -5.40 -4.69
CA LEU A 337 27.85 -4.73 -5.62
C LEU A 337 28.47 -3.45 -6.21
N ILE A 338 29.17 -2.66 -5.41
CA ILE A 338 29.86 -1.44 -5.88
C ILE A 338 31.06 -1.78 -6.78
N GLU A 339 31.82 -2.85 -6.48
CA GLU A 339 32.90 -3.33 -7.36
C GLU A 339 32.37 -3.89 -8.69
N GLU A 340 31.22 -4.58 -8.68
CA GLU A 340 30.56 -5.04 -9.92
C GLU A 340 29.98 -3.89 -10.75
N ILE A 341 29.54 -2.79 -10.13
CA ILE A 341 29.05 -1.60 -10.83
C ILE A 341 30.19 -0.73 -11.37
N HIS A 342 31.39 -0.81 -10.79
CA HIS A 342 32.63 -0.15 -11.31
C HIS A 342 33.30 -0.91 -12.44
N THR A 343 32.62 -1.76 -13.20
CA THR A 343 33.14 -2.22 -14.48
C THR A 343 33.19 -1.01 -15.43
N GLU A 344 34.42 -0.54 -15.72
CA GLU A 344 34.69 0.49 -16.71
C GLU A 344 34.24 -0.01 -18.11
N GLY A 345 33.03 0.34 -18.52
CA GLY A 345 32.49 0.01 -19.82
C GLY A 345 31.36 0.97 -20.21
N ALA A 346 31.19 1.23 -21.49
CA ALA A 346 30.04 1.96 -21.97
C ALA A 346 28.76 1.19 -21.58
N PRO A 347 27.63 1.87 -21.26
CA PRO A 347 26.37 1.21 -20.86
C PRO A 347 25.90 0.12 -21.84
N GLY A 348 26.22 0.27 -23.13
CA GLY A 348 25.97 -0.75 -24.16
C GLY A 348 26.74 -2.04 -23.94
N ASP A 349 28.02 -1.92 -23.55
CA ASP A 349 28.91 -3.06 -23.33
C ASP A 349 28.51 -3.84 -22.08
N LEU A 350 28.10 -3.12 -21.02
CA LEU A 350 27.58 -3.71 -19.79
C LEU A 350 26.30 -4.51 -20.05
N PHE A 351 25.38 -3.96 -20.85
CA PHE A 351 24.16 -4.65 -21.21
C PHE A 351 24.42 -5.87 -22.12
N GLU A 352 25.36 -5.78 -23.03
CA GLU A 352 25.78 -6.92 -23.88
C GLU A 352 26.31 -8.06 -23.01
N SER A 353 27.19 -7.75 -22.04
CA SER A 353 27.75 -8.73 -21.10
C SER A 353 26.62 -9.37 -20.25
N PHE A 354 25.70 -8.57 -19.76
CA PHE A 354 24.52 -9.06 -19.00
C PHE A 354 23.63 -9.96 -19.86
N TYR A 355 23.41 -9.59 -21.14
CA TYR A 355 22.62 -10.42 -22.07
C TYR A 355 23.24 -11.78 -22.31
N GLU A 356 24.58 -11.83 -22.53
CA GLU A 356 25.33 -13.08 -22.71
C GLU A 356 25.30 -13.99 -21.48
N GLU A 357 25.38 -13.38 -20.29
CA GLU A 357 25.28 -14.10 -19.00
C GLU A 357 23.89 -14.73 -18.79
N GLN A 358 22.84 -14.01 -19.14
CA GLN A 358 21.44 -14.49 -19.04
C GLN A 358 21.06 -15.48 -20.17
N HIS A 359 21.84 -15.47 -21.30
CA HIS A 359 21.60 -16.34 -22.47
C HIS A 359 22.87 -17.06 -22.91
N PRO A 360 23.37 -18.03 -22.13
CA PRO A 360 24.64 -18.69 -22.41
C PRO A 360 24.73 -19.19 -23.86
N GLY A 361 25.76 -18.72 -24.59
CA GLY A 361 26.03 -19.10 -25.99
C GLY A 361 25.15 -18.40 -27.03
N LYS A 362 24.46 -17.31 -26.69
CA LYS A 362 23.75 -16.47 -27.68
C LYS A 362 24.25 -15.04 -27.59
N GLU A 363 24.73 -14.53 -28.69
CA GLU A 363 25.08 -13.12 -28.86
C GLU A 363 23.83 -12.29 -29.20
N MET A 364 23.80 -11.01 -28.81
CA MET A 364 22.78 -10.08 -29.22
C MET A 364 22.76 -9.91 -30.74
N SER A 365 21.58 -9.96 -31.35
CA SER A 365 21.39 -9.64 -32.75
C SER A 365 21.68 -8.16 -33.05
N GLY A 366 22.08 -7.83 -34.28
CA GLY A 366 22.31 -6.43 -34.67
C GLY A 366 21.11 -5.53 -34.42
N TYR A 367 19.88 -6.04 -34.59
CA TYR A 367 18.66 -5.29 -34.28
C TYR A 367 18.52 -4.99 -32.78
N GLN A 368 18.86 -5.93 -31.90
CA GLN A 368 18.81 -5.74 -30.46
C GLN A 368 19.84 -4.72 -29.98
N LYS A 369 21.07 -4.75 -30.55
CA LYS A 369 22.12 -3.76 -30.28
C LYS A 369 21.69 -2.35 -30.72
N ASP A 370 21.16 -2.20 -31.94
CA ASP A 370 20.65 -0.91 -32.44
C ASP A 370 19.48 -0.35 -31.61
N LEU A 371 18.61 -1.22 -31.12
CA LEU A 371 17.50 -0.82 -30.27
C LEU A 371 18.01 -0.32 -28.91
N MET A 372 18.95 -1.04 -28.32
CA MET A 372 19.56 -0.68 -27.05
C MET A 372 20.31 0.65 -27.13
N ASP A 373 21.10 0.85 -28.16
CA ASP A 373 21.82 2.11 -28.40
C ASP A 373 20.84 3.32 -28.50
N LYS A 374 19.69 3.11 -29.14
CA LYS A 374 18.65 4.15 -29.21
C LYS A 374 18.05 4.45 -27.84
N VAL A 375 17.79 3.44 -27.01
CA VAL A 375 17.27 3.60 -25.66
C VAL A 375 18.26 4.32 -24.77
N ILE A 376 19.55 3.89 -24.81
CA ILE A 376 20.63 4.50 -24.03
C ILE A 376 20.76 5.99 -24.39
N ARG A 377 20.86 6.31 -25.69
CA ARG A 377 20.93 7.71 -26.15
C ARG A 377 19.75 8.54 -25.68
N LYS A 378 18.53 8.02 -25.79
CA LYS A 378 17.33 8.75 -25.39
C LYS A 378 17.30 9.05 -23.88
N ILE A 379 17.83 8.15 -23.05
CA ILE A 379 17.93 8.36 -21.59
C ILE A 379 19.02 9.41 -21.28
N TRP A 380 20.18 9.34 -21.92
CA TRP A 380 21.28 10.28 -21.71
C TRP A 380 20.98 11.70 -22.23
N GLU A 381 20.43 11.80 -23.44
CA GLU A 381 19.98 13.09 -24.01
C GLU A 381 18.87 13.74 -23.16
N GLY A 382 18.04 12.93 -22.49
CA GLY A 382 17.04 13.41 -21.53
C GLY A 382 17.62 13.91 -20.20
N GLN A 383 18.78 13.38 -19.77
CA GLN A 383 19.49 13.83 -18.57
C GLN A 383 20.31 15.11 -18.80
N GLU A 384 20.99 15.24 -19.93
CA GLU A 384 21.71 16.48 -20.26
C GLU A 384 20.79 17.69 -20.38
N ALA A 385 19.54 17.50 -20.82
CA ALA A 385 18.54 18.56 -20.85
C ALA A 385 18.03 19.00 -19.47
N CYS A 386 18.20 18.19 -18.41
CA CYS A 386 17.86 18.55 -17.05
C CYS A 386 19.02 19.27 -16.31
N ASP A 387 20.28 18.93 -16.65
CA ASP A 387 21.47 19.50 -16.00
C ASP A 387 21.86 20.90 -16.56
N GLU A 388 21.34 21.28 -17.75
CA GLU A 388 21.51 22.64 -18.30
C GLU A 388 20.43 23.65 -17.86
N ALA A 389 19.47 23.22 -17.02
CA ALA A 389 18.36 24.06 -16.56
C ALA A 389 18.45 24.48 -15.08
N ASP A 390 19.60 24.24 -14.40
CA ASP A 390 19.89 24.74 -13.05
C ASP A 390 20.83 25.97 -13.04
#